data_a7bbe9aa7e6b08e16ac8077859d6dc58
#
_entry.id   a7bbe9aa7e6b08e16ac8077859d6dc58
#
_cell.length_a   1.000
_cell.length_b   1.000
_cell.length_c   1.000
_cell.angle_alpha   90.00
_cell.angle_beta   90.00
_cell.angle_gamma   90.00
#
_symmetry.space_group_name_H-M   'P 1'
#
loop_
_entity.id
_entity.type
_entity.pdbx_description
1 polymer ?
#
loop_
_entity_poly.entity_id
_entity_poly.type
_entity_poly.pdbx_seq_one_letter_code
_entity_poly.pdbx_strand_id
1 'polypeptide(L)'
;MKMKAGFFVAAMMVMTAMNAVPGFADRTGVVIEAPDAAKKGEAIVIRVTVSHKGNNFIHHTNWVYLKADGREIARWEFSSGKLPEGEVFTRDVSLTLASPVEITAEGNCNLHGSRGVVTKRIAIK
;
A
#
# COMPACT_ATOMS: atom_id res chain seq x y z
N MET A 1 -18.34 -4.49 37.90
CA MET A 1 -17.79 -5.74 37.36
C MET A 1 -18.55 -6.27 36.20
N LYS A 2 -19.85 -6.33 36.25
CA LYS A 2 -20.68 -6.81 35.14
C LYS A 2 -20.56 -5.95 33.91
N MET A 3 -20.43 -4.63 34.08
CA MET A 3 -20.29 -3.71 32.95
C MET A 3 -18.96 -3.92 32.21
N LYS A 4 -17.90 -4.25 32.92
CA LYS A 4 -16.59 -4.50 32.30
C LYS A 4 -16.64 -5.73 31.39
N ALA A 5 -17.31 -6.78 31.85
CA ALA A 5 -17.44 -8.01 31.04
C ALA A 5 -18.23 -7.74 29.78
N GLY A 6 -19.35 -7.02 29.88
CA GLY A 6 -20.18 -6.70 28.72
C GLY A 6 -19.43 -5.83 27.71
N PHE A 7 -18.70 -4.84 28.18
CA PHE A 7 -17.92 -3.98 27.30
C PHE A 7 -16.83 -4.77 26.56
N PHE A 8 -16.16 -5.67 27.26
CA PHE A 8 -15.11 -6.47 26.68
C PHE A 8 -15.64 -7.38 25.55
N VAL A 9 -16.78 -7.99 25.77
CA VAL A 9 -17.42 -8.85 24.76
C VAL A 9 -17.76 -8.04 23.50
N ALA A 10 -18.27 -6.82 23.68
CA ALA A 10 -18.61 -5.96 22.55
C ALA A 10 -17.35 -5.64 21.71
N ALA A 11 -16.23 -5.34 22.36
CA ALA A 11 -14.99 -5.06 21.64
C ALA A 11 -14.52 -6.25 20.81
N MET A 12 -14.60 -7.45 21.36
CA MET A 12 -14.24 -8.66 20.62
C MET A 12 -15.13 -8.89 19.43
N MET A 13 -16.42 -8.61 19.55
CA MET A 13 -17.36 -8.77 18.42
C MET A 13 -17.01 -7.82 17.27
N VAL A 14 -16.61 -6.59 17.58
CA VAL A 14 -16.19 -5.64 16.55
C VAL A 14 -14.97 -6.17 15.79
N MET A 15 -13.97 -6.67 16.49
CA MET A 15 -12.79 -7.24 15.85
C MET A 15 -13.14 -8.44 14.97
N THR A 16 -14.02 -9.30 15.44
CA THR A 16 -14.47 -10.45 14.67
C THR A 16 -15.17 -10.02 13.38
N ALA A 17 -16.00 -8.98 13.45
CA ALA A 17 -16.69 -8.46 12.28
C ALA A 17 -15.70 -7.92 11.24
N MET A 18 -14.64 -7.25 11.67
CA MET A 18 -13.61 -6.76 10.75
C MET A 18 -12.86 -7.91 10.06
N ASN A 19 -12.63 -8.99 10.76
CA ASN A 19 -11.95 -10.15 10.19
C ASN A 19 -12.84 -10.96 9.26
N ALA A 20 -14.12 -10.70 9.25
CA ALA A 20 -15.09 -11.47 8.47
C ALA A 20 -15.34 -10.88 7.08
N VAL A 21 -14.62 -9.84 6.65
CA VAL A 21 -14.77 -9.28 5.31
C VAL A 21 -13.88 -10.06 4.34
N PRO A 22 -14.43 -11.04 3.61
CA PRO A 22 -13.61 -11.91 2.77
C PRO A 22 -13.15 -11.19 1.53
N GLY A 23 -12.95 -11.01 0.65
CA GLY A 23 -12.59 -10.28 -0.55
C GLY A 23 -11.59 -9.15 -0.36
N PHE A 24 -11.63 -8.45 0.77
CA PHE A 24 -10.71 -7.34 1.00
C PHE A 24 -9.28 -7.85 1.22
N ALA A 25 -9.11 -8.95 1.93
CA ALA A 25 -7.80 -9.54 2.18
C ALA A 25 -7.13 -10.07 0.91
N ASP A 26 -7.93 -10.40 -0.11
CA ASP A 26 -7.41 -10.91 -1.38
C ASP A 26 -7.07 -9.81 -2.38
N ARG A 27 -7.29 -8.55 -2.01
CA ARG A 27 -6.92 -7.40 -2.83
C ARG A 27 -5.51 -6.98 -2.51
N THR A 28 -4.84 -6.40 -3.50
CA THR A 28 -3.52 -5.85 -3.29
C THR A 28 -3.60 -4.51 -2.58
N GLY A 29 -2.83 -4.35 -1.51
CA GLY A 29 -2.71 -3.11 -0.76
C GLY A 29 -1.30 -2.57 -0.80
N VAL A 30 -1.15 -1.26 -0.58
CA VAL A 30 0.15 -0.60 -0.56
C VAL A 30 0.25 0.33 0.64
N VAL A 31 1.49 0.55 1.09
CA VAL A 31 1.84 1.54 2.11
C VAL A 31 3.01 2.34 1.56
N ILE A 32 2.97 3.66 1.74
CA ILE A 32 4.07 4.55 1.34
C ILE A 32 4.86 4.93 2.58
N GLU A 33 6.16 4.70 2.53
CA GLU A 33 7.10 5.14 3.56
C GLU A 33 8.02 6.18 2.93
N ALA A 34 7.97 7.41 3.46
CA ALA A 34 8.76 8.53 2.97
C ALA A 34 8.88 9.58 4.09
N PRO A 35 9.86 10.49 4.03
CA PRO A 35 9.94 11.59 4.99
C PRO A 35 8.71 12.50 4.90
N ASP A 36 8.33 13.11 6.02
CA ASP A 36 7.24 14.10 6.01
C ASP A 36 7.66 15.39 5.32
N ALA A 37 8.96 15.69 5.32
CA ALA A 37 9.52 16.89 4.71
C ALA A 37 10.94 16.63 4.27
N ALA A 38 11.38 17.40 3.26
CA ALA A 38 12.74 17.35 2.73
C ALA A 38 13.22 18.75 2.38
N LYS A 39 14.53 18.93 2.32
CA LYS A 39 15.11 20.19 1.84
C LYS A 39 15.01 20.26 0.33
N LYS A 40 14.82 21.47 -0.19
CA LYS A 40 14.82 21.69 -1.63
C LYS A 40 16.12 21.18 -2.25
N GLY A 41 16.01 20.37 -3.28
CA GLY A 41 17.16 19.77 -3.95
C GLY A 41 17.71 18.52 -3.30
N GLU A 42 17.14 18.10 -2.19
CA GLU A 42 17.55 16.87 -1.50
C GLU A 42 16.92 15.65 -2.19
N ALA A 43 17.74 14.62 -2.38
CA ALA A 43 17.24 13.33 -2.86
C ALA A 43 16.67 12.54 -1.67
N ILE A 44 15.45 12.04 -1.83
CA ILE A 44 14.81 11.21 -0.83
C ILE A 44 14.47 9.86 -1.44
N VAL A 45 14.30 8.87 -0.59
CA VAL A 45 13.83 7.54 -1.02
C VAL A 45 12.39 7.37 -0.58
N ILE A 46 11.56 6.99 -1.55
CA ILE A 46 10.17 6.63 -1.31
C ILE A 46 10.09 5.12 -1.40
N ARG A 47 9.61 4.47 -0.34
CA ARG A 47 9.43 3.03 -0.32
C ARG A 47 7.96 2.69 -0.40
N VAL A 48 7.60 1.87 -1.37
CA VAL A 48 6.26 1.29 -1.47
C VAL A 48 6.33 -0.13 -0.95
N THR A 49 5.57 -0.43 0.08
CA THR A 49 5.41 -1.78 0.60
C THR A 49 4.08 -2.31 0.11
N VAL A 50 4.13 -3.43 -0.58
CA VAL A 50 2.98 -4.05 -1.23
C VAL A 50 2.63 -5.33 -0.49
N SER A 51 1.35 -5.52 -0.18
CA SER A 51 0.87 -6.74 0.46
C SER A 51 -0.24 -7.36 -0.37
N HIS A 52 -0.13 -8.66 -0.59
CA HIS A 52 -1.13 -9.43 -1.29
C HIS A 52 -1.02 -10.88 -0.87
N LYS A 53 -2.10 -11.43 -0.36
CA LYS A 53 -2.12 -12.81 0.12
C LYS A 53 -2.12 -13.78 -1.06
N GLY A 54 -1.08 -14.61 -1.15
CA GLY A 54 -1.05 -15.72 -2.08
C GLY A 54 -0.69 -15.39 -3.51
N ASN A 55 0.41 -14.71 -3.75
CA ASN A 55 0.90 -14.50 -5.12
C ASN A 55 1.31 -15.82 -5.77
N ASN A 56 0.54 -16.27 -6.75
CA ASN A 56 0.82 -17.44 -7.54
C ASN A 56 0.46 -17.17 -9.01
N PHE A 57 0.66 -18.13 -9.91
CA PHE A 57 0.50 -17.83 -11.33
C PHE A 57 -0.95 -17.65 -11.77
N ILE A 58 -1.93 -18.03 -10.95
CA ILE A 58 -3.36 -17.80 -11.24
C ILE A 58 -3.84 -16.51 -10.59
N HIS A 59 -3.34 -16.22 -9.37
CA HIS A 59 -3.82 -15.15 -8.51
C HIS A 59 -2.62 -14.39 -7.97
N HIS A 60 -2.42 -13.18 -8.43
CA HIS A 60 -1.22 -12.39 -8.09
C HIS A 60 -1.47 -10.90 -8.27
N THR A 61 -0.65 -10.10 -7.60
CA THR A 61 -0.53 -8.68 -7.92
C THR A 61 -0.03 -8.57 -9.35
N ASN A 62 -0.74 -7.82 -10.20
CA ASN A 62 -0.36 -7.69 -11.60
C ASN A 62 0.23 -6.33 -11.96
N TRP A 63 -0.04 -5.29 -11.17
CA TRP A 63 0.67 -4.02 -11.32
C TRP A 63 0.68 -3.23 -10.01
N VAL A 64 1.68 -2.38 -9.89
CA VAL A 64 1.83 -1.39 -8.83
C VAL A 64 2.38 -0.13 -9.50
N TYR A 65 1.83 1.05 -9.15
CA TYR A 65 2.38 2.31 -9.64
C TYR A 65 2.69 3.26 -8.48
N LEU A 66 3.54 4.21 -8.77
CA LEU A 66 3.85 5.35 -7.91
C LEU A 66 3.74 6.61 -8.74
N LYS A 67 2.98 7.59 -8.25
CA LYS A 67 2.79 8.88 -8.92
C LYS A 67 3.28 10.02 -8.04
N ALA A 68 3.79 11.06 -8.67
CA ALA A 68 4.15 12.33 -8.03
C ALA A 68 3.31 13.42 -8.69
N ASP A 69 2.47 14.09 -7.92
CA ASP A 69 1.54 15.13 -8.41
C ASP A 69 0.74 14.64 -9.63
N GLY A 70 0.25 13.42 -9.54
CA GLY A 70 -0.59 12.82 -10.57
C GLY A 70 0.14 12.23 -11.77
N ARG A 71 1.46 12.35 -11.83
CA ARG A 71 2.25 11.81 -12.94
C ARG A 71 2.96 10.53 -12.49
N GLU A 72 2.85 9.47 -13.27
CA GLU A 72 3.48 8.20 -12.96
C GLU A 72 4.99 8.34 -13.04
N ILE A 73 5.69 8.03 -11.94
CA ILE A 73 7.15 8.07 -11.88
C ILE A 73 7.76 6.68 -11.79
N ALA A 74 6.96 5.67 -11.48
CA ALA A 74 7.41 4.29 -11.48
C ALA A 74 6.21 3.37 -11.65
N ARG A 75 6.46 2.24 -12.31
CA ARG A 75 5.45 1.20 -12.49
C ARG A 75 6.13 -0.16 -12.53
N TRP A 76 5.55 -1.11 -11.83
CA TRP A 76 6.02 -2.49 -11.80
C TRP A 76 4.87 -3.38 -12.26
N GLU A 77 5.16 -4.26 -13.18
CA GLU A 77 4.17 -5.18 -13.73
C GLU A 77 4.59 -6.61 -13.47
N PHE A 78 3.63 -7.44 -13.13
CA PHE A 78 3.85 -8.84 -12.81
C PHE A 78 2.88 -9.69 -13.63
N SER A 79 3.25 -10.93 -13.83
CA SER A 79 2.46 -11.87 -14.61
C SER A 79 2.67 -13.27 -14.04
N SER A 80 2.00 -14.24 -14.64
CA SER A 80 2.20 -15.64 -14.26
C SER A 80 3.65 -16.09 -14.40
N GLY A 81 4.36 -15.54 -15.39
CA GLY A 81 5.77 -15.84 -15.61
C GLY A 81 6.73 -14.93 -14.87
N LYS A 82 6.23 -13.88 -14.21
CA LYS A 82 7.05 -12.92 -13.47
C LYS A 82 6.30 -12.50 -12.22
N LEU A 83 6.30 -13.36 -11.24
CA LEU A 83 5.58 -13.15 -10.00
C LEU A 83 6.34 -12.22 -9.05
N PRO A 84 5.65 -11.52 -8.15
CA PRO A 84 6.30 -10.86 -7.03
C PRO A 84 7.07 -11.88 -6.18
N GLU A 85 8.09 -11.42 -5.49
CA GLU A 85 8.96 -12.28 -4.70
C GLU A 85 8.31 -12.86 -3.44
N GLY A 86 7.14 -12.36 -3.03
CA GLY A 86 6.44 -12.86 -1.86
C GLY A 86 5.13 -12.13 -1.65
N GLU A 87 4.43 -12.47 -0.56
CA GLU A 87 3.15 -11.84 -0.20
C GLU A 87 3.34 -10.40 0.24
N VAL A 88 4.51 -10.07 0.77
CA VAL A 88 4.89 -8.71 1.10
C VAL A 88 6.21 -8.43 0.40
N PHE A 89 6.25 -7.35 -0.36
CA PHE A 89 7.47 -6.96 -1.06
C PHE A 89 7.55 -5.44 -1.14
N THR A 90 8.76 -4.93 -1.37
CA THR A 90 9.01 -3.49 -1.37
C THR A 90 9.65 -3.05 -2.68
N ARG A 91 9.42 -1.78 -3.01
CA ARG A 91 10.08 -1.10 -4.13
C ARG A 91 10.49 0.29 -3.68
N ASP A 92 11.72 0.67 -3.99
CA ASP A 92 12.27 1.95 -3.63
C ASP A 92 12.45 2.82 -4.86
N VAL A 93 12.06 4.10 -4.75
CA VAL A 93 12.22 5.08 -5.81
C VAL A 93 12.89 6.31 -5.22
N SER A 94 13.95 6.79 -5.86
CA SER A 94 14.64 8.01 -5.46
C SER A 94 13.98 9.21 -6.18
N LEU A 95 13.74 10.27 -5.44
CA LEU A 95 13.12 11.48 -5.98
C LEU A 95 13.80 12.70 -5.37
N THR A 96 14.13 13.69 -6.20
CA THR A 96 14.67 14.97 -5.75
C THR A 96 13.56 16.01 -5.81
N LEU A 97 13.30 16.70 -4.70
CA LEU A 97 12.19 17.63 -4.60
C LEU A 97 12.63 19.07 -4.83
N ALA A 98 11.94 19.77 -5.72
CA ALA A 98 12.06 21.21 -5.90
C ALA A 98 10.92 21.97 -5.21
N SER A 99 9.82 21.30 -4.92
CA SER A 99 8.63 21.88 -4.28
C SER A 99 7.89 20.76 -3.52
N PRO A 100 6.93 21.11 -2.66
CA PRO A 100 6.11 20.07 -2.02
C PRO A 100 5.47 19.17 -3.07
N VAL A 101 5.28 17.90 -2.72
CA VAL A 101 4.78 16.90 -3.66
C VAL A 101 3.72 16.03 -2.99
N GLU A 102 2.75 15.59 -3.76
CA GLU A 102 1.79 14.60 -3.35
C GLU A 102 2.14 13.27 -4.03
N ILE A 103 2.48 12.28 -3.23
CA ILE A 103 2.82 10.96 -3.71
C ILE A 103 1.59 10.07 -3.56
N THR A 104 1.22 9.36 -4.62
CA THR A 104 0.15 8.37 -4.58
C THR A 104 0.67 7.04 -5.09
N ALA A 105 0.14 5.98 -4.53
CA ALA A 105 0.48 4.62 -4.94
C ALA A 105 -0.77 3.75 -4.91
N GLU A 106 -0.77 2.75 -5.76
CA GLU A 106 -1.84 1.77 -5.81
C GLU A 106 -1.27 0.47 -6.36
N GLY A 107 -1.81 -0.65 -5.86
CA GLY A 107 -1.50 -1.97 -6.39
C GLY A 107 -2.79 -2.73 -6.68
N ASN A 108 -2.74 -3.66 -7.61
CA ASN A 108 -3.90 -4.38 -8.09
C ASN A 108 -3.66 -5.89 -8.13
N CYS A 109 -4.65 -6.65 -7.72
CA CYS A 109 -4.70 -8.09 -7.91
C CYS A 109 -5.46 -8.40 -9.20
N ASN A 110 -4.93 -9.32 -10.00
CA ASN A 110 -5.53 -9.65 -11.29
C ASN A 110 -6.96 -10.20 -11.19
N LEU A 111 -7.33 -10.80 -10.06
CA LEU A 111 -8.67 -11.34 -9.86
C LEU A 111 -9.55 -10.49 -8.96
N HIS A 112 -8.98 -9.85 -7.92
CA HIS A 112 -9.78 -9.22 -6.87
C HIS A 112 -9.64 -7.71 -6.79
N GLY A 113 -8.69 -7.13 -7.53
CA GLY A 113 -8.56 -5.68 -7.59
C GLY A 113 -7.65 -5.10 -6.52
N SER A 114 -7.90 -3.83 -6.21
CA SER A 114 -7.06 -2.97 -5.37
C SER A 114 -7.78 -2.64 -4.07
N ARG A 115 -7.01 -2.45 -2.99
CA ARG A 115 -7.53 -1.89 -1.75
C ARG A 115 -7.70 -0.38 -1.82
N GLY A 116 -7.25 0.24 -2.91
CA GLY A 116 -7.39 1.66 -3.13
C GLY A 116 -6.07 2.39 -3.22
N VAL A 117 -6.18 3.67 -3.52
CA VAL A 117 -5.05 4.59 -3.65
C VAL A 117 -4.63 5.07 -2.27
N VAL A 118 -3.33 5.09 -2.03
CA VAL A 118 -2.74 5.63 -0.80
C VAL A 118 -1.99 6.91 -1.15
N THR A 119 -2.10 7.93 -0.31
CA THR A 119 -1.52 9.24 -0.55
C THR A 119 -0.57 9.64 0.59
N LYS A 120 0.56 10.23 0.25
CA LYS A 120 1.51 10.81 1.19
C LYS A 120 1.99 12.16 0.65
N ARG A 121 1.84 13.22 1.44
CA ARG A 121 2.37 14.54 1.09
C ARG A 121 3.75 14.72 1.72
N ILE A 122 4.67 15.29 0.95
CA ILE A 122 6.02 15.60 1.42
C ILE A 122 6.22 17.09 1.28
N ALA A 123 6.49 17.76 2.40
CA ALA A 123 6.70 19.21 2.43
C ALA A 123 8.16 19.57 2.18
N ILE A 124 8.40 20.82 1.83
CA ILE A 124 9.75 21.38 1.80
C ILE A 124 10.01 22.09 3.13
N LYS A 125 11.16 21.88 3.71
CA LYS A 125 11.55 22.48 4.99
C LYS A 125 12.78 23.38 4.87
#